data_599c6d7bbed4f7d7158eb1adb759b242
#
_entry.id   599c6d7bbed4f7d7158eb1adb759b242
#
_cell.length_a   1.000
_cell.length_b   1.000
_cell.length_c   1.000
_cell.angle_alpha   90.00
_cell.angle_beta   90.00
_cell.angle_gamma   90.00
#
_symmetry.space_group_name_H-M   'P 1'
#
loop_
_entity.id
_entity.type
_entity.pdbx_description
1 polymer ?
#
loop_
_entity_poly.entity_id
_entity_poly.type
_entity_poly.pdbx_seq_one_letter_code
_entity_poly.pdbx_strand_id
1 'polypeptide(L)'
;MKRTLSLILVLVCLLSAALSSCSDNTADTETKSSENTSAESEGTETEAETETETELTLNLPEADFGDATCTTLIRTCKIPHFTADEITGEALNDAVYERNDKVSSEFGVTLAFVDLADDSGMFNNTIGQSIMARDGAYDIVAPDYWWKTEVNGWFMNLKEVDKLQLDMPWWCAGWNDAAEINGVLPGAVGYYTLDMIQNMNLIFFNKNLYDALTFDSVYSLDGMYNTVRDGKWTYDLFTQMCSAAAQDLDGDGKLSAGDRFGSLSDLQSGRALLWSSGMELCTHDENGNLVPTLTTEKNYDIF
;
A
#
# COMPACT_ATOMS: atom_id res chain seq x y z
N MET A 1 -42.61 18.06 19.82
CA MET A 1 -41.37 17.32 20.10
C MET A 1 -40.23 17.54 19.09
N LYS A 2 -40.43 17.55 17.76
CA LYS A 2 -39.33 17.79 16.80
C LYS A 2 -38.72 19.21 16.81
N ARG A 3 -39.52 20.25 17.13
CA ARG A 3 -39.01 21.64 17.20
C ARG A 3 -38.24 21.97 18.48
N THR A 4 -38.51 21.32 19.58
CA THR A 4 -37.79 21.49 20.84
C THR A 4 -36.44 20.78 20.83
N LEU A 5 -36.33 19.64 20.14
CA LEU A 5 -35.08 18.92 20.00
C LEU A 5 -34.05 19.67 19.12
N SER A 6 -34.55 20.36 18.08
CA SER A 6 -33.72 21.20 17.19
C SER A 6 -33.16 22.44 17.89
N LEU A 7 -33.92 23.04 18.80
CA LEU A 7 -33.51 24.20 19.61
C LEU A 7 -32.45 23.84 20.66
N ILE A 8 -32.54 22.64 21.25
CA ILE A 8 -31.54 22.13 22.20
C ILE A 8 -30.22 21.84 21.50
N LEU A 9 -30.27 21.29 20.28
CA LEU A 9 -29.05 21.00 19.50
C LEU A 9 -28.29 22.29 19.10
N VAL A 10 -29.01 23.34 18.72
CA VAL A 10 -28.43 24.66 18.39
C VAL A 10 -27.83 25.33 19.63
N LEU A 11 -28.46 25.19 20.79
CA LEU A 11 -27.95 25.75 22.06
C LEU A 11 -26.67 25.05 22.54
N VAL A 12 -26.55 23.74 22.34
CA VAL A 12 -25.33 22.97 22.66
C VAL A 12 -24.18 23.33 21.74
N CYS A 13 -24.43 23.59 20.45
CA CYS A 13 -23.40 24.03 19.51
C CYS A 13 -22.92 25.48 19.79
N LEU A 14 -23.75 26.34 20.35
CA LEU A 14 -23.36 27.71 20.71
C LEU A 14 -22.59 27.80 22.02
N LEU A 15 -22.73 26.83 22.94
CA LEU A 15 -21.95 26.77 24.18
C LEU A 15 -20.53 26.22 23.98
N SER A 16 -20.28 25.44 22.93
CA SER A 16 -18.93 24.94 22.63
C SER A 16 -17.99 25.95 21.97
N ALA A 17 -18.52 27.07 21.46
CA ALA A 17 -17.72 28.13 20.84
C ALA A 17 -17.19 29.20 21.83
N ALA A 18 -17.55 29.13 23.11
CA ALA A 18 -17.22 30.15 24.11
C ALA A 18 -16.04 29.81 25.03
N LEU A 19 -15.35 28.68 24.83
CA LEU A 19 -14.26 28.23 25.71
C LEU A 19 -12.86 28.23 25.07
N SER A 20 -12.68 28.97 23.97
CA SER A 20 -11.35 29.14 23.34
C SER A 20 -11.01 30.64 23.29
N SER A 21 -10.70 31.22 24.44
CA SER A 21 -10.04 32.54 24.48
C SER A 21 -9.18 32.67 25.73
N CYS A 22 -7.93 33.05 25.48
CA CYS A 22 -6.93 33.64 26.35
C CYS A 22 -6.09 32.74 27.26
N SER A 23 -4.80 32.62 26.93
CA SER A 23 -3.78 33.21 27.80
C SER A 23 -2.46 33.39 27.07
N ASP A 24 -2.18 34.64 26.69
CA ASP A 24 -0.82 35.16 26.53
C ASP A 24 -0.17 35.27 27.90
N ASN A 25 1.08 34.84 28.00
CA ASN A 25 2.02 35.45 28.95
C ASN A 25 3.45 35.28 28.43
N THR A 26 3.99 36.42 28.00
CA THR A 26 5.41 36.74 27.85
C THR A 26 6.09 36.79 29.19
N ALA A 27 7.27 36.21 29.32
CA ALA A 27 8.32 36.67 30.23
C ALA A 27 9.69 36.21 29.69
N ASP A 28 10.49 37.20 29.34
CA ASP A 28 11.95 37.15 29.18
C ASP A 28 12.65 36.63 30.40
N THR A 29 13.76 35.91 30.25
CA THR A 29 15.02 36.17 31.01
C THR A 29 16.15 35.22 30.54
N GLU A 30 17.15 35.84 29.92
CA GLU A 30 18.62 35.72 30.02
C GLU A 30 19.34 34.36 30.16
N THR A 31 20.14 34.12 29.13
CA THR A 31 21.57 33.72 29.07
C THR A 31 22.27 33.23 30.35
N LYS A 32 22.78 31.99 30.30
CA LYS A 32 24.11 31.65 30.81
C LYS A 32 24.78 30.53 30.02
N SER A 33 25.87 30.91 29.39
CA SER A 33 26.96 30.10 28.87
C SER A 33 27.60 29.25 29.97
N SER A 34 27.91 27.99 29.67
CA SER A 34 29.01 27.29 30.36
C SER A 34 29.67 26.32 29.38
N GLU A 35 30.97 26.49 29.29
CA GLU A 35 31.91 25.79 28.43
C GLU A 35 32.18 24.34 28.86
N ASN A 36 32.42 23.51 27.85
CA ASN A 36 33.58 22.61 27.71
C ASN A 36 33.68 21.34 28.57
N THR A 37 33.64 20.19 27.93
CA THR A 37 34.77 19.23 28.00
C THR A 37 34.69 18.24 26.86
N SER A 38 35.74 18.22 26.04
CA SER A 38 36.01 17.24 24.98
C SER A 38 36.27 15.84 25.56
N ALA A 39 35.66 14.82 24.99
CA ALA A 39 36.19 13.46 25.04
C ALA A 39 36.18 12.94 23.62
N GLU A 40 37.34 12.78 23.04
CA GLU A 40 37.60 12.05 21.80
C GLU A 40 37.15 10.61 22.00
N SER A 41 36.28 10.16 21.14
CA SER A 41 36.01 8.73 20.88
C SER A 41 36.34 8.51 19.43
N GLU A 42 37.37 7.72 19.18
CA GLU A 42 37.75 7.22 17.85
C GLU A 42 36.53 6.56 17.17
N GLY A 43 35.97 7.21 16.20
CA GLY A 43 34.96 6.65 15.31
C GLY A 43 35.65 5.83 14.24
N THR A 44 35.39 4.54 14.26
CA THR A 44 35.63 3.67 13.10
C THR A 44 34.74 4.18 11.96
N GLU A 45 35.36 4.78 10.97
CA GLU A 45 34.70 5.10 9.69
C GLU A 45 34.30 3.79 9.02
N THR A 46 33.03 3.46 9.12
CA THR A 46 32.43 2.50 8.20
C THR A 46 32.23 3.26 6.89
N GLU A 47 33.03 2.91 5.88
CA GLU A 47 32.82 3.37 4.50
C GLU A 47 31.38 3.06 4.14
N ALA A 48 30.53 4.08 4.10
CA ALA A 48 29.24 3.99 3.43
C ALA A 48 29.57 3.82 1.94
N GLU A 49 29.33 2.64 1.42
CA GLU A 49 29.25 2.44 -0.03
C GLU A 49 28.23 3.44 -0.55
N THR A 50 28.72 4.45 -1.25
CA THR A 50 27.89 5.38 -2.00
C THR A 50 27.35 4.56 -3.16
N GLU A 51 26.16 3.97 -3.01
CA GLU A 51 25.41 3.48 -4.15
C GLU A 51 25.28 4.66 -5.11
N THR A 52 25.95 4.56 -6.23
CA THR A 52 25.77 5.51 -7.33
C THR A 52 24.34 5.31 -7.79
N GLU A 53 23.44 6.22 -7.43
CA GLU A 53 22.09 6.26 -8.02
C GLU A 53 22.29 6.33 -9.53
N THR A 54 22.10 5.20 -10.19
CA THR A 54 22.04 5.15 -11.66
C THR A 54 20.77 5.92 -12.01
N GLU A 55 20.94 7.08 -12.62
CA GLU A 55 19.81 7.89 -13.09
C GLU A 55 19.00 7.02 -14.07
N LEU A 56 17.83 6.56 -13.62
CA LEU A 56 16.96 5.70 -14.41
C LEU A 56 16.34 6.56 -15.52
N THR A 57 16.87 6.45 -16.70
CA THR A 57 16.36 7.17 -17.86
C THR A 57 15.26 6.38 -18.54
N LEU A 58 14.08 7.00 -18.63
CA LEU A 58 13.00 6.50 -19.48
C LEU A 58 13.43 6.56 -20.94
N ASN A 59 13.52 5.41 -21.61
CA ASN A 59 13.80 5.33 -23.04
C ASN A 59 12.50 5.44 -23.85
N LEU A 60 11.82 6.58 -23.69
CA LEU A 60 10.62 6.88 -24.46
C LEU A 60 11.00 7.68 -25.71
N PRO A 61 10.37 7.42 -26.86
CA PRO A 61 10.56 8.25 -28.05
C PRO A 61 9.94 9.63 -27.84
N GLU A 62 10.51 10.63 -28.46
CA GLU A 62 9.76 11.87 -28.68
C GLU A 62 8.53 11.54 -29.51
N ALA A 63 7.35 11.83 -28.97
CA ALA A 63 6.06 11.58 -29.61
C ALA A 63 5.11 12.72 -29.30
N ASP A 64 4.33 13.08 -30.29
CA ASP A 64 3.22 14.03 -30.16
C ASP A 64 1.98 13.34 -30.76
N PHE A 65 0.98 13.11 -29.91
CA PHE A 65 -0.24 12.43 -30.32
C PHE A 65 -1.32 13.39 -30.85
N GLY A 66 -1.01 14.69 -31.01
CA GLY A 66 -1.90 15.66 -31.64
C GLY A 66 -3.22 15.83 -30.93
N ASP A 67 -3.18 15.92 -29.59
CA ASP A 67 -4.34 16.02 -28.70
C ASP A 67 -5.30 14.81 -28.75
N ALA A 68 -4.82 13.65 -29.17
CA ALA A 68 -5.59 12.41 -29.08
C ALA A 68 -5.99 12.13 -27.63
N THR A 69 -7.19 11.58 -27.43
CA THR A 69 -7.66 11.22 -26.10
C THR A 69 -7.25 9.79 -25.76
N CYS A 70 -6.63 9.61 -24.61
CA CYS A 70 -6.39 8.31 -23.99
C CYS A 70 -7.39 8.11 -22.84
N THR A 71 -8.32 7.18 -23.01
CA THR A 71 -9.41 6.92 -22.07
C THR A 71 -9.08 5.73 -21.19
N THR A 72 -8.99 5.96 -19.88
CA THR A 72 -8.77 4.93 -18.87
C THR A 72 -10.05 4.64 -18.10
N LEU A 73 -10.47 3.38 -18.07
CA LEU A 73 -11.56 2.91 -17.22
C LEU A 73 -11.03 2.58 -15.82
N ILE A 74 -11.57 3.23 -14.80
CA ILE A 74 -11.16 3.09 -13.39
C ILE A 74 -12.35 2.74 -12.50
N ARG A 75 -12.08 2.32 -11.26
CA ARG A 75 -13.11 2.19 -10.23
C ARG A 75 -13.35 3.52 -9.52
N THR A 76 -14.58 3.80 -9.10
CA THR A 76 -14.94 5.03 -8.39
C THR A 76 -14.09 5.26 -7.15
N CYS A 77 -13.77 4.23 -6.37
CA CYS A 77 -12.89 4.37 -5.19
C CYS A 77 -11.44 4.74 -5.53
N LYS A 78 -11.04 4.65 -6.80
CA LYS A 78 -9.68 4.95 -7.26
C LYS A 78 -9.55 6.34 -7.90
N ILE A 79 -10.62 7.11 -8.01
CA ILE A 79 -10.60 8.47 -8.56
C ILE A 79 -9.42 9.29 -8.02
N PRO A 80 -9.16 9.37 -6.70
CA PRO A 80 -8.06 10.19 -6.18
C PRO A 80 -6.65 9.75 -6.62
N HIS A 81 -6.50 8.54 -7.14
CA HIS A 81 -5.22 8.05 -7.65
C HIS A 81 -4.95 8.45 -9.09
N PHE A 82 -6.01 8.79 -9.83
CA PHE A 82 -5.95 9.02 -11.26
C PHE A 82 -6.28 10.46 -11.66
N THR A 83 -7.12 11.15 -10.91
CA THR A 83 -7.61 12.49 -11.29
C THR A 83 -7.37 13.52 -10.20
N ALA A 84 -6.99 14.72 -10.63
CA ALA A 84 -6.99 15.95 -9.84
C ALA A 84 -7.25 17.10 -10.79
N ASP A 85 -8.21 17.96 -10.45
CA ASP A 85 -8.65 19.05 -11.33
C ASP A 85 -7.81 20.32 -11.17
N GLU A 86 -7.24 20.53 -9.96
CA GLU A 86 -6.45 21.71 -9.64
C GLU A 86 -5.44 21.41 -8.50
N ILE A 87 -4.45 22.28 -8.36
CA ILE A 87 -3.52 22.29 -7.22
C ILE A 87 -4.24 22.83 -5.98
N THR A 88 -4.26 22.02 -4.91
CA THR A 88 -4.99 22.33 -3.67
C THR A 88 -4.07 22.57 -2.47
N GLY A 89 -2.79 22.23 -2.57
CA GLY A 89 -1.83 22.17 -1.46
C GLY A 89 -1.84 20.84 -0.70
N GLU A 90 -2.66 19.87 -1.11
CA GLU A 90 -2.64 18.51 -0.60
C GLU A 90 -1.67 17.67 -1.44
N ALA A 91 -0.69 17.05 -0.78
CA ALA A 91 0.48 16.47 -1.45
C ALA A 91 0.12 15.39 -2.50
N LEU A 92 -0.87 14.55 -2.21
CA LEU A 92 -1.28 13.51 -3.16
C LEU A 92 -2.03 14.09 -4.35
N ASN A 93 -2.98 15.00 -4.10
CA ASN A 93 -3.74 15.67 -5.16
C ASN A 93 -2.80 16.40 -6.12
N ASP A 94 -1.86 17.16 -5.56
CA ASP A 94 -0.93 17.98 -6.34
C ASP A 94 0.02 17.10 -7.17
N ALA A 95 0.51 15.99 -6.60
CA ALA A 95 1.34 15.04 -7.33
C ALA A 95 0.58 14.35 -8.49
N VAL A 96 -0.70 14.02 -8.29
CA VAL A 96 -1.55 13.45 -9.36
C VAL A 96 -1.79 14.49 -10.46
N TYR A 97 -2.08 15.73 -10.08
CA TYR A 97 -2.25 16.83 -11.04
C TYR A 97 -0.98 17.05 -11.87
N GLU A 98 0.16 17.23 -11.22
CA GLU A 98 1.45 17.47 -11.88
C GLU A 98 1.86 16.31 -12.79
N ARG A 99 1.64 15.07 -12.38
CA ARG A 99 1.89 13.88 -13.21
C ARG A 99 1.04 13.92 -14.49
N ASN A 100 -0.25 14.18 -14.36
CA ASN A 100 -1.16 14.20 -15.50
C ASN A 100 -0.87 15.36 -16.45
N ASP A 101 -0.61 16.55 -15.91
CA ASP A 101 -0.23 17.73 -16.68
C ASP A 101 1.08 17.51 -17.45
N LYS A 102 2.08 16.93 -16.79
CA LYS A 102 3.36 16.58 -17.43
C LYS A 102 3.15 15.62 -18.60
N VAL A 103 2.42 14.52 -18.41
CA VAL A 103 2.16 13.55 -19.47
C VAL A 103 1.38 14.18 -20.62
N SER A 104 0.34 14.94 -20.33
CA SER A 104 -0.45 15.60 -21.35
C SER A 104 0.37 16.60 -22.17
N SER A 105 1.18 17.42 -21.50
CA SER A 105 2.01 18.43 -22.14
C SER A 105 3.17 17.83 -22.93
N GLU A 106 3.81 16.79 -22.41
CA GLU A 106 4.99 16.17 -23.04
C GLU A 106 4.63 15.39 -24.31
N PHE A 107 3.47 14.73 -24.30
CA PHE A 107 3.06 13.83 -25.39
C PHE A 107 1.91 14.39 -26.26
N GLY A 108 1.39 15.57 -26.00
CA GLY A 108 0.24 16.12 -26.72
C GLY A 108 -0.97 15.19 -26.63
N VAL A 109 -1.27 14.65 -25.43
CA VAL A 109 -2.36 13.69 -25.20
C VAL A 109 -3.35 14.23 -24.17
N THR A 110 -4.65 14.05 -24.43
CA THR A 110 -5.69 14.31 -23.43
C THR A 110 -5.94 13.05 -22.62
N LEU A 111 -5.69 13.08 -21.31
CA LEU A 111 -6.03 11.98 -20.41
C LEU A 111 -7.50 12.07 -19.98
N ALA A 112 -8.28 11.05 -20.28
CA ALA A 112 -9.67 10.94 -19.87
C ALA A 112 -9.84 9.73 -18.94
N PHE A 113 -10.59 9.92 -17.85
CA PHE A 113 -10.88 8.88 -16.89
C PHE A 113 -12.37 8.66 -16.79
N VAL A 114 -12.80 7.42 -16.98
CA VAL A 114 -14.21 7.01 -16.83
C VAL A 114 -14.28 6.11 -15.61
N ASP A 115 -15.07 6.50 -14.62
CA ASP A 115 -15.24 5.70 -13.42
C ASP A 115 -16.52 4.86 -13.45
N LEU A 116 -16.43 3.68 -12.87
CA LEU A 116 -17.58 2.81 -12.62
C LEU A 116 -17.68 2.50 -11.13
N ALA A 117 -18.93 2.30 -10.69
CA ALA A 117 -19.20 1.87 -9.32
C ALA A 117 -18.38 0.65 -8.92
N ASP A 118 -18.08 0.56 -7.63
CA ASP A 118 -17.21 -0.47 -7.04
C ASP A 118 -17.86 -1.87 -7.00
N ASP A 119 -18.63 -2.20 -8.03
CA ASP A 119 -19.22 -3.50 -8.26
C ASP A 119 -18.39 -4.28 -9.29
N SER A 120 -17.78 -5.37 -8.85
CA SER A 120 -16.92 -6.20 -9.70
C SER A 120 -17.67 -6.80 -10.90
N GLY A 121 -18.91 -7.18 -10.73
CA GLY A 121 -19.72 -7.73 -11.82
C GLY A 121 -20.01 -6.70 -12.88
N MET A 122 -20.35 -5.48 -12.49
CA MET A 122 -20.62 -4.37 -13.40
C MET A 122 -19.36 -4.00 -14.20
N PHE A 123 -18.22 -3.89 -13.53
CA PHE A 123 -16.96 -3.52 -14.16
C PHE A 123 -16.56 -4.54 -15.25
N ASN A 124 -16.56 -5.83 -14.92
CA ASN A 124 -16.25 -6.90 -15.86
C ASN A 124 -17.25 -6.97 -17.05
N ASN A 125 -18.54 -6.79 -16.77
CA ASN A 125 -19.55 -6.76 -17.82
C ASN A 125 -19.34 -5.59 -18.78
N THR A 126 -19.02 -4.42 -18.26
CA THR A 126 -18.75 -3.23 -19.08
C THR A 126 -17.53 -3.42 -19.97
N ILE A 127 -16.43 -3.96 -19.45
CA ILE A 127 -15.26 -4.30 -20.26
C ILE A 127 -15.64 -5.31 -21.36
N GLY A 128 -16.29 -6.41 -20.99
CA GLY A 128 -16.70 -7.44 -21.94
C GLY A 128 -17.62 -6.92 -23.03
N GLN A 129 -18.57 -6.05 -22.69
CA GLN A 129 -19.48 -5.45 -23.66
C GLN A 129 -18.74 -4.54 -24.63
N SER A 130 -17.85 -3.66 -24.16
CA SER A 130 -17.05 -2.78 -25.00
C SER A 130 -16.16 -3.57 -25.96
N ILE A 131 -15.47 -4.60 -25.48
CA ILE A 131 -14.62 -5.45 -26.33
C ILE A 131 -15.43 -6.21 -27.38
N MET A 132 -16.58 -6.78 -27.01
CA MET A 132 -17.44 -7.48 -27.95
C MET A 132 -18.06 -6.52 -28.97
N ALA A 133 -18.41 -5.32 -28.57
CA ALA A 133 -18.93 -4.28 -29.46
C ALA A 133 -17.84 -3.69 -30.37
N ARG A 134 -16.56 -3.81 -29.99
CA ARG A 134 -15.42 -3.17 -30.66
C ARG A 134 -15.61 -1.66 -30.78
N ASP A 135 -16.17 -1.04 -29.73
CA ASP A 135 -16.52 0.38 -29.75
C ASP A 135 -15.32 1.31 -29.47
N GLY A 136 -14.19 0.74 -28.98
CA GLY A 136 -12.99 1.51 -28.65
C GLY A 136 -13.22 2.54 -27.54
N ALA A 137 -14.14 2.26 -26.63
CA ALA A 137 -14.50 3.19 -25.56
C ALA A 137 -13.36 3.41 -24.55
N TYR A 138 -12.48 2.43 -24.40
CA TYR A 138 -11.38 2.47 -23.42
C TYR A 138 -10.08 2.01 -24.07
N ASP A 139 -9.01 2.79 -23.85
CA ASP A 139 -7.64 2.45 -24.26
C ASP A 139 -6.94 1.65 -23.17
N ILE A 140 -7.17 2.02 -21.91
CA ILE A 140 -6.60 1.37 -20.74
C ILE A 140 -7.71 1.00 -19.77
N VAL A 141 -7.52 -0.14 -19.10
CA VAL A 141 -8.40 -0.57 -18.01
C VAL A 141 -7.55 -0.75 -16.76
N ALA A 142 -7.95 -0.11 -15.66
CA ALA A 142 -7.30 -0.26 -14.35
C ALA A 142 -8.24 -0.99 -13.37
N PRO A 143 -8.37 -2.32 -13.47
CA PRO A 143 -9.21 -3.13 -12.60
C PRO A 143 -8.48 -3.46 -11.30
N ASP A 144 -9.23 -3.98 -10.33
CA ASP A 144 -8.62 -4.76 -9.25
C ASP A 144 -8.36 -6.20 -9.74
N TYR A 145 -7.29 -6.78 -9.25
CA TYR A 145 -6.82 -8.12 -9.65
C TYR A 145 -7.73 -9.30 -9.32
N TRP A 146 -8.71 -9.12 -8.52
CA TRP A 146 -9.68 -10.16 -8.14
C TRP A 146 -10.56 -10.63 -9.31
N TRP A 147 -10.45 -9.98 -10.44
CA TRP A 147 -11.46 -10.11 -11.49
C TRP A 147 -10.91 -10.91 -12.63
N LYS A 148 -11.61 -11.95 -12.94
CA LYS A 148 -11.30 -12.99 -13.94
C LYS A 148 -11.24 -12.48 -15.39
N THR A 149 -10.97 -11.19 -15.59
CA THR A 149 -10.89 -10.59 -16.92
C THR A 149 -9.70 -11.10 -17.71
N GLU A 150 -8.61 -11.44 -17.02
CA GLU A 150 -7.37 -11.90 -17.64
C GLU A 150 -7.55 -13.22 -18.38
N VAL A 151 -8.36 -14.13 -17.85
CA VAL A 151 -8.58 -15.47 -18.44
C VAL A 151 -9.47 -15.46 -19.67
N ASN A 152 -10.11 -14.34 -19.99
CA ASN A 152 -10.98 -14.24 -21.17
C ASN A 152 -10.21 -13.93 -22.46
N GLY A 153 -8.91 -13.67 -22.40
CA GLY A 153 -8.11 -13.28 -23.57
C GLY A 153 -8.54 -11.92 -24.16
N TRP A 154 -9.06 -11.04 -23.31
CA TRP A 154 -9.53 -9.72 -23.71
C TRP A 154 -8.42 -8.70 -23.83
N PHE A 155 -7.33 -8.90 -23.12
CA PHE A 155 -6.22 -7.97 -23.04
C PHE A 155 -5.05 -8.43 -23.88
N MET A 156 -4.29 -7.48 -24.36
CA MET A 156 -3.04 -7.75 -25.07
C MET A 156 -1.98 -8.31 -24.13
N ASN A 157 -0.99 -8.99 -24.68
CA ASN A 157 0.19 -9.40 -23.95
C ASN A 157 1.11 -8.18 -23.74
N LEU A 158 1.24 -7.70 -22.49
CA LEU A 158 2.06 -6.54 -22.18
C LEU A 158 3.55 -6.77 -22.43
N LYS A 159 4.00 -8.02 -22.50
CA LYS A 159 5.40 -8.36 -22.88
C LYS A 159 5.72 -8.02 -24.33
N GLU A 160 4.69 -7.82 -25.17
CA GLU A 160 4.84 -7.39 -26.56
C GLU A 160 4.91 -5.85 -26.72
N VAL A 161 4.81 -5.12 -25.61
CA VAL A 161 4.86 -3.66 -25.57
C VAL A 161 6.21 -3.20 -25.02
N ASP A 162 7.23 -3.16 -25.88
CA ASP A 162 8.63 -2.86 -25.48
C ASP A 162 8.77 -1.56 -24.67
N LYS A 163 7.89 -0.58 -24.90
CA LYS A 163 7.94 0.73 -24.24
C LYS A 163 7.50 0.70 -22.79
N LEU A 164 6.87 -0.39 -22.32
CA LEU A 164 6.57 -0.56 -20.90
C LEU A 164 7.83 -0.83 -20.06
N GLN A 165 8.90 -1.35 -20.68
CA GLN A 165 10.16 -1.63 -19.99
C GLN A 165 9.90 -2.38 -18.68
N LEU A 166 9.27 -3.57 -18.78
CA LEU A 166 8.75 -4.35 -17.64
C LEU A 166 9.84 -4.84 -16.66
N ASP A 167 11.10 -4.74 -17.03
CA ASP A 167 12.30 -5.03 -16.24
C ASP A 167 12.74 -3.87 -15.34
N MET A 168 12.10 -2.70 -15.47
CA MET A 168 12.48 -1.52 -14.70
C MET A 168 11.91 -1.53 -13.28
N PRO A 169 12.57 -0.87 -12.31
CA PRO A 169 12.24 -0.99 -10.90
C PRO A 169 10.91 -0.35 -10.47
N TRP A 170 10.27 0.42 -11.34
CA TRP A 170 8.92 0.91 -11.07
C TRP A 170 7.81 -0.12 -11.29
N TRP A 171 8.14 -1.30 -11.83
CA TRP A 171 7.23 -2.43 -11.92
C TRP A 171 7.42 -3.40 -10.76
N CYS A 172 6.35 -4.04 -10.32
CA CYS A 172 6.40 -5.11 -9.32
C CYS A 172 6.76 -6.44 -10.00
N ALA A 173 8.05 -6.70 -10.19
CA ALA A 173 8.54 -7.87 -10.92
C ALA A 173 7.93 -9.17 -10.39
N GLY A 174 8.00 -9.43 -9.08
CA GLY A 174 7.48 -10.66 -8.50
C GLY A 174 5.98 -10.86 -8.69
N TRP A 175 5.21 -9.75 -8.75
CA TRP A 175 3.80 -9.83 -9.06
C TRP A 175 3.58 -10.12 -10.56
N ASN A 176 4.28 -9.41 -11.43
CA ASN A 176 4.16 -9.57 -12.88
C ASN A 176 4.57 -11.00 -13.30
N ASP A 177 5.62 -11.54 -12.71
CA ASP A 177 6.04 -12.92 -12.94
C ASP A 177 4.95 -13.92 -12.52
N ALA A 178 4.33 -13.71 -11.36
CA ALA A 178 3.25 -14.57 -10.87
C ALA A 178 1.95 -14.45 -11.68
N ALA A 179 1.71 -13.31 -12.31
CA ALA A 179 0.51 -13.05 -13.14
C ALA A 179 0.64 -13.54 -14.59
N GLU A 180 1.85 -13.90 -15.01
CA GLU A 180 2.07 -14.45 -16.34
C GLU A 180 1.43 -15.83 -16.47
N ILE A 181 0.65 -16.07 -17.54
CA ILE A 181 0.01 -17.34 -17.80
C ILE A 181 0.35 -17.75 -19.24
N ASN A 182 1.02 -18.88 -19.40
CA ASN A 182 1.40 -19.43 -20.73
C ASN A 182 2.16 -18.42 -21.60
N GLY A 183 3.05 -17.62 -21.02
CA GLY A 183 3.83 -16.60 -21.73
C GLY A 183 3.07 -15.30 -22.02
N VAL A 184 1.85 -15.15 -21.51
CA VAL A 184 1.01 -13.94 -21.66
C VAL A 184 0.93 -13.22 -20.32
N LEU A 185 1.31 -11.95 -20.31
CA LEU A 185 1.11 -11.03 -19.19
C LEU A 185 -0.05 -10.08 -19.54
N PRO A 186 -1.28 -10.34 -19.08
CA PRO A 186 -2.45 -9.55 -19.48
C PRO A 186 -2.60 -8.23 -18.73
N GLY A 187 -1.84 -8.04 -17.68
CA GLY A 187 -1.82 -6.82 -16.87
C GLY A 187 -0.55 -6.73 -16.05
N ALA A 188 -0.16 -5.54 -15.63
CA ALA A 188 1.02 -5.31 -14.81
C ALA A 188 0.70 -4.40 -13.61
N VAL A 189 1.44 -4.60 -12.52
CA VAL A 189 1.38 -3.77 -11.32
C VAL A 189 2.67 -2.98 -11.18
N GLY A 190 2.55 -1.69 -10.85
CA GLY A 190 3.69 -0.80 -10.72
C GLY A 190 3.34 0.51 -10.02
N TYR A 191 4.25 1.47 -10.03
CA TYR A 191 4.11 2.76 -9.33
C TYR A 191 3.18 3.77 -10.03
N TYR A 192 2.47 3.38 -11.07
CA TYR A 192 1.50 4.26 -11.72
C TYR A 192 0.26 4.53 -10.86
N THR A 193 0.04 3.73 -9.80
CA THR A 193 -0.99 3.96 -8.78
C THR A 193 -0.41 3.82 -7.37
N LEU A 194 -1.15 4.29 -6.37
CA LEU A 194 -0.79 4.14 -4.96
C LEU A 194 -1.12 2.76 -4.39
N ASP A 195 -1.75 1.90 -5.15
CA ASP A 195 -2.24 0.60 -4.66
C ASP A 195 -1.11 -0.28 -4.12
N MET A 196 0.08 -0.22 -4.70
CA MET A 196 1.24 -0.95 -4.18
C MET A 196 1.60 -0.57 -2.75
N ILE A 197 1.44 0.73 -2.40
CA ILE A 197 1.74 1.22 -1.04
C ILE A 197 0.53 1.01 -0.12
N GLN A 198 -0.67 1.31 -0.59
CA GLN A 198 -1.88 1.24 0.22
C GLN A 198 -2.31 -0.18 0.56
N ASN A 199 -2.00 -1.15 -0.28
CA ASN A 199 -2.33 -2.57 -0.07
C ASN A 199 -1.18 -3.38 0.55
N MET A 200 -0.13 -2.73 1.06
CA MET A 200 0.91 -3.44 1.81
C MET A 200 0.35 -4.03 3.10
N ASN A 201 0.70 -5.27 3.37
CA ASN A 201 0.41 -5.88 4.66
C ASN A 201 1.42 -5.39 5.69
N LEU A 202 0.92 -4.73 6.74
CA LEU A 202 1.73 -4.15 7.81
C LEU A 202 1.29 -4.71 9.15
N ILE A 203 2.25 -4.94 10.04
CA ILE A 203 2.01 -5.29 11.44
C ILE A 203 2.22 -4.03 12.28
N PHE A 204 1.14 -3.53 12.88
CA PHE A 204 1.20 -2.45 13.86
C PHE A 204 1.33 -3.05 15.25
N PHE A 205 2.14 -2.45 16.10
CA PHE A 205 2.27 -2.89 17.48
C PHE A 205 2.11 -1.73 18.47
N ASN A 206 1.57 -2.04 19.65
CA ASN A 206 1.42 -1.08 20.73
C ASN A 206 2.75 -0.94 21.48
N LYS A 207 3.47 0.17 21.25
CA LYS A 207 4.77 0.43 21.85
C LYS A 207 4.71 0.44 23.39
N ASN A 208 3.68 1.07 23.96
CA ASN A 208 3.55 1.15 25.42
C ASN A 208 3.36 -0.24 26.05
N LEU A 209 2.61 -1.11 25.38
CA LEU A 209 2.44 -2.49 25.83
C LEU A 209 3.72 -3.30 25.66
N TYR A 210 4.42 -3.12 24.54
CA TYR A 210 5.73 -3.73 24.29
C TYR A 210 6.73 -3.41 25.40
N ASP A 211 6.84 -2.13 25.77
CA ASP A 211 7.73 -1.65 26.82
C ASP A 211 7.29 -2.15 28.21
N ALA A 212 5.98 -2.11 28.49
CA ALA A 212 5.42 -2.56 29.77
C ALA A 212 5.62 -4.06 30.01
N LEU A 213 5.64 -4.86 28.95
CA LEU A 213 5.92 -6.30 29.00
C LEU A 213 7.41 -6.62 28.93
N THR A 214 8.27 -5.59 28.84
CA THR A 214 9.72 -5.71 28.81
C THR A 214 10.24 -6.72 27.79
N PHE A 215 9.65 -6.74 26.61
CA PHE A 215 9.94 -7.75 25.58
C PHE A 215 11.42 -7.76 25.14
N ASP A 216 12.09 -6.61 25.12
CA ASP A 216 13.53 -6.56 24.83
C ASP A 216 14.33 -7.41 25.81
N SER A 217 14.03 -7.33 27.11
CA SER A 217 14.71 -8.13 28.14
C SER A 217 14.28 -9.58 28.11
N VAL A 218 12.99 -9.88 27.89
CA VAL A 218 12.43 -11.25 27.92
C VAL A 218 12.96 -12.07 26.75
N TYR A 219 13.07 -11.49 25.56
CA TYR A 219 13.48 -12.19 24.34
C TYR A 219 14.88 -11.83 23.87
N SER A 220 15.65 -11.07 24.64
CA SER A 220 17.01 -10.62 24.30
C SER A 220 17.05 -9.85 22.97
N LEU A 221 16.13 -8.92 22.79
CA LEU A 221 15.98 -8.10 21.59
C LEU A 221 16.65 -6.74 21.79
N ASP A 222 16.93 -6.05 20.70
CA ASP A 222 17.39 -4.66 20.62
C ASP A 222 16.33 -3.77 19.96
N GLY A 223 15.12 -3.81 20.50
CA GLY A 223 13.93 -3.14 19.96
C GLY A 223 13.32 -3.85 18.77
N MET A 224 12.00 -3.66 18.57
CA MET A 224 11.23 -4.34 17.52
C MET A 224 11.78 -4.07 16.11
N TYR A 225 12.14 -2.82 15.82
CA TYR A 225 12.64 -2.46 14.48
C TYR A 225 13.98 -3.11 14.13
N ASN A 226 14.89 -3.19 15.10
CA ASN A 226 16.17 -3.87 14.91
C ASN A 226 15.97 -5.38 14.80
N THR A 227 15.04 -5.95 15.58
CA THR A 227 14.65 -7.36 15.48
C THR A 227 14.24 -7.73 14.06
N VAL A 228 13.46 -6.87 13.39
CA VAL A 228 13.06 -7.08 11.98
C VAL A 228 14.26 -6.91 11.04
N ARG A 229 15.06 -5.85 11.17
CA ARG A 229 16.23 -5.59 10.31
C ARG A 229 17.28 -6.69 10.39
N ASP A 230 17.47 -7.24 11.58
CA ASP A 230 18.43 -8.33 11.83
C ASP A 230 17.92 -9.71 11.38
N GLY A 231 16.73 -9.80 10.80
CA GLY A 231 16.11 -11.08 10.40
C GLY A 231 15.71 -11.99 11.56
N LYS A 232 15.59 -11.44 12.79
CA LYS A 232 15.21 -12.17 14.00
C LYS A 232 13.70 -12.24 14.21
N TRP A 233 12.92 -11.54 13.41
CA TRP A 233 11.47 -11.58 13.44
C TRP A 233 10.96 -12.86 12.79
N THR A 234 10.47 -13.80 13.61
CA THR A 234 10.01 -15.12 13.21
C THR A 234 8.56 -15.36 13.67
N TYR A 235 7.90 -16.36 13.09
CA TYR A 235 6.57 -16.78 13.55
C TYR A 235 6.57 -17.24 15.01
N ASP A 236 7.60 -17.95 15.45
CA ASP A 236 7.74 -18.38 16.83
C ASP A 236 7.81 -17.17 17.77
N LEU A 237 8.64 -16.20 17.46
CA LEU A 237 8.74 -14.98 18.25
C LEU A 237 7.42 -14.21 18.27
N PHE A 238 6.77 -14.04 17.12
CA PHE A 238 5.45 -13.40 17.01
C PHE A 238 4.42 -14.12 17.91
N THR A 239 4.33 -15.44 17.82
CA THR A 239 3.39 -16.24 18.60
C THR A 239 3.66 -16.15 20.11
N GLN A 240 4.92 -16.19 20.51
CA GLN A 240 5.33 -16.04 21.92
C GLN A 240 4.96 -14.67 22.45
N MET A 241 5.24 -13.60 21.70
CA MET A 241 4.89 -12.23 22.09
C MET A 241 3.37 -12.04 22.16
N CYS A 242 2.61 -12.57 21.21
CA CYS A 242 1.15 -12.52 21.23
C CYS A 242 0.58 -13.25 22.45
N SER A 243 1.12 -14.44 22.76
CA SER A 243 0.71 -15.21 23.92
C SER A 243 1.00 -14.49 25.24
N ALA A 244 2.17 -13.86 25.34
CA ALA A 244 2.55 -13.07 26.53
C ALA A 244 1.74 -11.76 26.67
N ALA A 245 1.30 -11.20 25.55
CA ALA A 245 0.47 -9.99 25.56
C ALA A 245 -1.00 -10.27 25.88
N ALA A 246 -1.51 -11.47 25.59
CA ALA A 246 -2.90 -11.84 25.86
C ALA A 246 -3.19 -11.87 27.38
N GLN A 247 -4.35 -11.38 27.79
CA GLN A 247 -4.75 -11.37 29.19
C GLN A 247 -6.27 -11.43 29.33
N ASP A 248 -6.73 -12.37 30.16
CA ASP A 248 -8.08 -12.41 30.69
C ASP A 248 -8.21 -11.28 31.74
N LEU A 249 -8.98 -10.26 31.45
CA LEU A 249 -9.12 -9.06 32.28
C LEU A 249 -10.27 -9.17 33.25
N ASP A 250 -11.30 -9.98 32.98
CA ASP A 250 -12.45 -10.18 33.84
C ASP A 250 -12.34 -11.43 34.74
N GLY A 251 -11.37 -12.30 34.48
CA GLY A 251 -11.05 -13.46 35.30
C GLY A 251 -11.97 -14.64 35.10
N ASP A 252 -12.72 -14.71 34.01
CA ASP A 252 -13.67 -15.80 33.73
C ASP A 252 -12.99 -17.06 33.14
N GLY A 253 -11.71 -17.03 32.88
CA GLY A 253 -10.90 -18.12 32.34
C GLY A 253 -11.03 -18.31 30.84
N LYS A 254 -11.58 -17.35 30.10
CA LYS A 254 -11.74 -17.35 28.66
C LYS A 254 -11.29 -16.00 28.08
N LEU A 255 -10.80 -16.00 26.87
CA LEU A 255 -10.59 -14.75 26.13
C LEU A 255 -11.89 -14.37 25.41
N SER A 256 -12.43 -13.22 25.74
CA SER A 256 -13.70 -12.67 25.24
C SER A 256 -13.58 -11.20 24.84
N ALA A 257 -14.65 -10.58 24.35
CA ALA A 257 -14.68 -9.20 23.85
C ALA A 257 -14.41 -8.13 24.94
N GLY A 258 -14.02 -8.38 26.11
CA GLY A 258 -13.58 -7.43 27.15
C GLY A 258 -12.10 -7.57 27.48
N ASP A 259 -11.45 -8.58 26.92
CA ASP A 259 -10.09 -8.97 27.28
C ASP A 259 -9.04 -8.38 26.35
N ARG A 260 -7.80 -8.57 26.72
CA ARG A 260 -6.68 -8.17 25.90
C ARG A 260 -6.21 -9.33 25.03
N PHE A 261 -6.34 -9.19 23.71
CA PHE A 261 -5.78 -10.12 22.74
C PHE A 261 -4.34 -9.79 22.41
N GLY A 262 -3.53 -10.80 22.16
CA GLY A 262 -2.13 -10.62 21.76
C GLY A 262 -1.99 -10.13 20.31
N SER A 263 -2.92 -10.50 19.45
CA SER A 263 -3.00 -9.97 18.08
C SER A 263 -4.45 -9.87 17.62
N LEU A 264 -4.69 -9.00 16.67
CA LEU A 264 -5.94 -8.86 15.96
C LEU A 264 -5.64 -8.82 14.45
N SER A 265 -6.32 -9.65 13.69
CA SER A 265 -6.17 -9.70 12.23
C SER A 265 -7.51 -10.01 11.57
N ASP A 266 -7.63 -9.63 10.32
CA ASP A 266 -8.71 -10.06 9.44
C ASP A 266 -8.31 -11.28 8.60
N LEU A 267 -9.23 -11.76 7.76
CA LEU A 267 -8.96 -12.91 6.88
C LEU A 267 -7.84 -12.63 5.86
N GLN A 268 -7.71 -11.39 5.39
CA GLN A 268 -6.68 -11.02 4.42
C GLN A 268 -5.29 -11.05 5.05
N SER A 269 -5.17 -10.55 6.28
CA SER A 269 -3.93 -10.62 7.06
C SER A 269 -3.52 -12.06 7.34
N GLY A 270 -4.49 -12.96 7.59
CA GLY A 270 -4.23 -14.40 7.73
C GLY A 270 -3.63 -15.01 6.46
N ARG A 271 -4.11 -14.63 5.28
CA ARG A 271 -3.52 -15.06 4.00
C ARG A 271 -2.11 -14.52 3.81
N ALA A 272 -1.86 -13.25 4.16
CA ALA A 272 -0.52 -12.66 4.07
C ALA A 272 0.49 -13.42 4.93
N LEU A 273 0.10 -13.87 6.12
CA LEU A 273 0.94 -14.74 6.95
C LEU A 273 1.26 -16.07 6.26
N LEU A 274 0.28 -16.73 5.63
CA LEU A 274 0.55 -17.96 4.87
C LEU A 274 1.52 -17.71 3.70
N TRP A 275 1.35 -16.65 2.94
CA TRP A 275 2.27 -16.34 1.83
C TRP A 275 3.67 -16.00 2.32
N SER A 276 3.80 -15.27 3.43
CA SER A 276 5.10 -14.95 4.01
C SER A 276 5.84 -16.16 4.60
N SER A 277 5.15 -17.29 4.81
CA SER A 277 5.81 -18.58 5.16
C SER A 277 6.52 -19.24 3.98
N GLY A 278 6.39 -18.68 2.78
CA GLY A 278 6.92 -19.27 1.55
C GLY A 278 6.00 -20.32 0.91
N MET A 279 4.74 -20.36 1.37
CA MET A 279 3.74 -21.20 0.70
C MET A 279 3.43 -20.64 -0.68
N GLU A 280 3.41 -21.52 -1.67
CA GLU A 280 3.03 -21.22 -3.04
C GLU A 280 1.81 -22.07 -3.42
N LEU A 281 0.76 -21.46 -3.92
CA LEU A 281 -0.45 -22.18 -4.37
C LEU A 281 -0.25 -22.78 -5.76
N CYS A 282 0.51 -22.10 -6.61
CA CYS A 282 0.89 -22.51 -7.95
C CYS A 282 2.33 -22.08 -8.23
N THR A 283 2.96 -22.76 -9.16
CA THR A 283 4.24 -22.37 -9.76
C THR A 283 4.18 -22.51 -11.27
N HIS A 284 5.21 -22.07 -12.00
CA HIS A 284 5.32 -22.32 -13.43
C HIS A 284 6.18 -23.56 -13.72
N ASP A 285 5.75 -24.38 -14.66
CA ASP A 285 6.58 -25.46 -15.21
C ASP A 285 7.63 -24.92 -16.22
N GLU A 286 8.45 -25.82 -16.75
CA GLU A 286 9.48 -25.47 -17.74
C GLU A 286 8.93 -24.83 -19.04
N ASN A 287 7.64 -24.96 -19.28
CA ASN A 287 6.94 -24.39 -20.45
C ASN A 287 6.16 -23.11 -20.10
N GLY A 288 6.21 -22.65 -18.85
CA GLY A 288 5.46 -21.48 -18.36
C GLY A 288 3.99 -21.77 -18.03
N ASN A 289 3.58 -23.05 -17.93
CA ASN A 289 2.21 -23.37 -17.51
C ASN A 289 2.08 -23.32 -15.99
N LEU A 290 0.95 -22.85 -15.50
CA LEU A 290 0.65 -22.88 -14.07
C LEU A 290 0.40 -24.30 -13.57
N VAL A 291 1.16 -24.73 -12.56
CA VAL A 291 1.04 -26.04 -11.90
C VAL A 291 0.67 -25.82 -10.44
N PRO A 292 -0.43 -26.43 -9.95
CA PRO A 292 -0.79 -26.36 -8.54
C PRO A 292 0.27 -27.02 -7.63
N THR A 293 0.63 -26.36 -6.54
CA THR A 293 1.67 -26.82 -5.59
C THR A 293 1.11 -27.14 -4.20
N LEU A 294 -0.20 -27.05 -3.98
CA LEU A 294 -0.83 -27.30 -2.68
C LEU A 294 -0.46 -28.65 -2.03
N THR A 295 -0.19 -29.66 -2.84
CA THR A 295 0.13 -31.01 -2.38
C THR A 295 1.62 -31.34 -2.37
N THR A 296 2.48 -30.33 -2.49
CA THR A 296 3.94 -30.55 -2.38
C THR A 296 4.38 -30.75 -0.94
N GLU A 297 5.46 -31.47 -0.73
CA GLU A 297 6.07 -31.71 0.59
C GLU A 297 6.35 -30.35 1.29
N LYS A 298 6.92 -29.38 0.58
CA LYS A 298 7.15 -28.02 1.09
C LYS A 298 5.89 -27.39 1.72
N ASN A 299 4.77 -27.48 1.04
CA ASN A 299 3.53 -26.90 1.54
C ASN A 299 2.93 -27.70 2.70
N TYR A 300 3.09 -29.03 2.71
CA TYR A 300 2.70 -29.86 3.86
C TYR A 300 3.50 -29.53 5.12
N ASP A 301 4.79 -29.23 4.99
CA ASP A 301 5.64 -28.89 6.13
C ASP A 301 5.32 -27.51 6.72
N ILE A 302 4.66 -26.63 5.95
CA ILE A 302 4.22 -25.30 6.40
C ILE A 302 2.89 -25.39 7.20
N PHE A 303 2.02 -26.36 6.87
CA PHE A 303 0.76 -26.58 7.59
C PHE A 303 0.95 -27.35 8.89
#